data_1f8ea212376d0fe9b55ff82b82d58534
#
_entry.id   1f8ea212376d0fe9b55ff82b82d58534
#
_cell.length_a   1.000
_cell.length_b   1.000
_cell.length_c   1.000
_cell.angle_alpha   90.00
_cell.angle_beta   90.00
_cell.angle_gamma   90.00
#
_symmetry.space_group_name_H-M   'P 1'
#
loop_
_entity.id
_entity.type
_entity.pdbx_description
1 polymer ?
#
loop_
_entity_poly.entity_id
_entity_poly.type
_entity_poly.pdbx_seq_one_letter_code
_entity_poly.pdbx_strand_id
1 'polypeptide(L)'
;MRFVSFNIHHGTVGRRGPVDPEQLGEVCASFDADVIALQEVDRDTYRVKRADLAAVAAGACGMAHVFGASRWYPGGRYGNALLARGTITDHAVTKLPKVPEGQFWREQRTALEAAVTVDGQAVWVAATHLSVPIDQNEVQLDWLLRHVRGRPRPQVVLGDLNRPLGLVRADAQQAGLRAAEHGATFPVTKPKRAIDHVLASPELTVLRAEVRPTPMSDHAALVVDLELAEPPR
;
A
#
# COMPACT_ATOMS: atom_id res chain seq x y z
N MET A 1 4.14 -2.44 16.15
CA MET A 1 4.19 -2.99 14.77
C MET A 1 4.53 -1.89 13.79
N ARG A 2 5.46 -2.16 12.86
CA ARG A 2 5.87 -1.21 11.81
C ARG A 2 5.20 -1.54 10.48
N PHE A 3 4.44 -0.61 9.94
CA PHE A 3 3.78 -0.69 8.66
C PHE A 3 4.48 0.21 7.64
N VAL A 4 4.63 -0.28 6.42
CA VAL A 4 5.21 0.49 5.31
C VAL A 4 4.27 0.50 4.11
N SER A 5 4.01 1.66 3.54
CA SER A 5 3.41 1.83 2.22
C SER A 5 4.46 2.32 1.25
N PHE A 6 4.65 1.61 0.12
CA PHE A 6 5.65 1.96 -0.86
C PHE A 6 5.19 1.66 -2.29
N ASN A 7 4.90 2.70 -3.06
CA ASN A 7 4.74 2.57 -4.51
C ASN A 7 6.12 2.38 -5.13
N ILE A 8 6.39 1.20 -5.70
CA ILE A 8 7.72 0.79 -6.17
C ILE A 8 8.01 1.19 -7.62
N HIS A 9 7.06 1.80 -8.33
CA HIS A 9 7.21 2.19 -9.73
C HIS A 9 7.87 1.07 -10.57
N HIS A 10 7.29 -0.13 -10.54
CA HIS A 10 7.77 -1.34 -11.24
C HIS A 10 9.17 -1.81 -10.83
N GLY A 11 9.69 -1.40 -9.68
CA GLY A 11 11.05 -1.71 -9.24
C GLY A 11 12.13 -0.95 -9.99
N THR A 12 11.85 0.28 -10.45
CA THR A 12 12.84 1.12 -11.14
C THR A 12 13.74 1.87 -10.18
N VAL A 13 14.98 2.05 -10.55
CA VAL A 13 15.91 2.96 -9.87
C VAL A 13 15.52 4.39 -10.20
N GLY A 14 14.98 5.11 -9.19
CA GLY A 14 14.38 6.43 -9.40
C GLY A 14 13.26 6.40 -10.44
N ARG A 15 12.97 7.54 -11.04
CA ARG A 15 11.83 7.70 -11.96
C ARG A 15 12.05 7.11 -13.36
N ARG A 16 13.28 7.02 -13.84
CA ARG A 16 13.62 6.68 -15.24
C ARG A 16 14.78 5.71 -15.37
N GLY A 17 15.25 5.14 -14.28
CA GLY A 17 16.34 4.18 -14.28
C GLY A 17 15.90 2.78 -14.72
N PRO A 18 16.82 1.83 -14.74
CA PRO A 18 16.50 0.44 -15.02
C PRO A 18 15.66 -0.17 -13.90
N VAL A 19 14.98 -1.26 -14.22
CA VAL A 19 14.38 -2.14 -13.22
C VAL A 19 15.49 -2.91 -12.53
N ASP A 20 15.52 -2.87 -11.21
CA ASP A 20 16.50 -3.57 -10.36
C ASP A 20 15.78 -4.30 -9.21
N PRO A 21 15.40 -5.58 -9.41
CA PRO A 21 14.71 -6.36 -8.39
C PRO A 21 15.56 -6.62 -7.14
N GLU A 22 16.89 -6.75 -7.27
CA GLU A 22 17.78 -7.00 -6.14
C GLU A 22 17.84 -5.77 -5.22
N GLN A 23 18.09 -4.59 -5.79
CA GLN A 23 18.07 -3.34 -5.04
C GLN A 23 16.68 -3.07 -4.42
N LEU A 24 15.59 -3.43 -5.09
CA LEU A 24 14.25 -3.35 -4.49
C LEU A 24 14.15 -4.21 -3.23
N GLY A 25 14.67 -5.44 -3.27
CA GLY A 25 14.72 -6.34 -2.12
C GLY A 25 15.51 -5.73 -0.95
N GLU A 26 16.71 -5.19 -1.22
CA GLU A 26 17.55 -4.51 -0.22
C GLU A 26 16.82 -3.31 0.42
N VAL A 27 16.17 -2.49 -0.40
CA VAL A 27 15.39 -1.34 0.09
C VAL A 27 14.25 -1.80 0.99
N CYS A 28 13.48 -2.81 0.58
CA CYS A 28 12.40 -3.35 1.41
C CYS A 28 12.93 -3.92 2.74
N ALA A 29 14.03 -4.65 2.73
CA ALA A 29 14.67 -5.18 3.94
C ALA A 29 15.15 -4.07 4.89
N SER A 30 15.63 -2.94 4.34
CA SER A 30 16.10 -1.79 5.13
C SER A 30 15.02 -1.10 5.95
N PHE A 31 13.74 -1.33 5.67
CA PHE A 31 12.65 -0.75 6.45
C PHE A 31 12.50 -1.42 7.82
N ASP A 32 12.99 -2.64 7.98
CA ASP A 32 12.79 -3.47 9.20
C ASP A 32 11.32 -3.46 9.64
N ALA A 33 10.44 -3.74 8.69
CA ALA A 33 9.01 -3.65 8.86
C ALA A 33 8.39 -4.97 9.32
N ASP A 34 7.22 -4.88 9.92
CA ASP A 34 6.37 -6.04 10.22
C ASP A 34 5.39 -6.32 9.07
N VAL A 35 4.93 -5.25 8.40
CA VAL A 35 4.02 -5.32 7.26
C VAL A 35 4.45 -4.30 6.20
N ILE A 36 4.55 -4.74 4.93
CA ILE A 36 4.85 -3.86 3.79
C ILE A 36 3.74 -4.02 2.74
N ALA A 37 3.10 -2.92 2.38
CA ALA A 37 2.21 -2.84 1.23
C ALA A 37 2.95 -2.20 0.05
N LEU A 38 3.10 -2.94 -1.03
CA LEU A 38 3.71 -2.48 -2.26
C LEU A 38 2.65 -2.19 -3.32
N GLN A 39 2.77 -1.06 -4.01
CA GLN A 39 1.94 -0.71 -5.15
C GLN A 39 2.80 -0.72 -6.43
N GLU A 40 2.15 -0.81 -7.58
CA GLU A 40 2.79 -0.93 -8.89
C GLU A 40 3.71 -2.15 -9.03
N VAL A 41 3.29 -3.25 -8.46
CA VAL A 41 4.04 -4.51 -8.48
C VAL A 41 3.78 -5.28 -9.77
N ASP A 42 4.85 -5.61 -10.47
CA ASP A 42 4.82 -6.52 -11.60
C ASP A 42 5.11 -7.95 -11.17
N ARG A 43 4.39 -8.89 -11.80
CA ARG A 43 4.62 -10.32 -11.70
C ARG A 43 4.66 -10.92 -13.09
N ASP A 44 5.80 -11.55 -13.46
CA ASP A 44 6.04 -12.22 -14.74
C ASP A 44 5.94 -11.32 -15.99
N THR A 45 5.92 -9.99 -15.85
CA THR A 45 5.82 -9.09 -17.02
C THR A 45 7.14 -8.99 -17.78
N TYR A 46 7.05 -8.66 -19.08
CA TYR A 46 8.26 -8.50 -19.90
C TYR A 46 9.16 -7.34 -19.46
N ARG A 47 8.57 -6.24 -18.96
CA ARG A 47 9.34 -5.07 -18.54
C ARG A 47 10.24 -5.32 -17.32
N VAL A 48 9.87 -6.26 -16.46
CA VAL A 48 10.68 -6.72 -15.32
C VAL A 48 11.39 -8.05 -15.60
N LYS A 49 11.57 -8.41 -16.88
CA LYS A 49 12.28 -9.64 -17.31
C LYS A 49 11.72 -10.91 -16.66
N ARG A 50 10.41 -10.99 -16.48
CA ARG A 50 9.69 -12.11 -15.85
C ARG A 50 9.95 -12.30 -14.36
N ALA A 51 10.51 -11.31 -13.67
CA ALA A 51 10.63 -11.37 -12.22
C ALA A 51 9.25 -11.30 -11.54
N ASP A 52 9.11 -11.98 -10.40
CA ASP A 52 8.04 -11.75 -9.44
C ASP A 52 8.57 -10.78 -8.38
N LEU A 53 8.26 -9.47 -8.54
CA LEU A 53 8.80 -8.44 -7.65
C LEU A 53 8.32 -8.59 -6.21
N ALA A 54 7.12 -9.14 -6.00
CA ALA A 54 6.63 -9.42 -4.66
C ALA A 54 7.43 -10.52 -3.97
N ALA A 55 7.71 -11.62 -4.70
CA ALA A 55 8.52 -12.72 -4.18
C ALA A 55 9.96 -12.29 -3.90
N VAL A 56 10.56 -11.47 -4.77
CA VAL A 56 11.93 -10.94 -4.55
C VAL A 56 12.00 -10.08 -3.30
N ALA A 57 11.09 -9.12 -3.15
CA ALA A 57 11.03 -8.25 -1.96
C ALA A 57 10.78 -9.07 -0.68
N ALA A 58 9.83 -10.02 -0.72
CA ALA A 58 9.52 -10.88 0.41
C ALA A 58 10.70 -11.78 0.81
N GLY A 59 11.40 -12.37 -0.18
CA GLY A 59 12.59 -13.20 0.05
C GLY A 59 13.72 -12.43 0.72
N ALA A 60 13.98 -11.19 0.29
CA ALA A 60 15.00 -10.33 0.90
C ALA A 60 14.65 -9.94 2.34
N CYS A 61 13.36 -9.79 2.65
CA CYS A 61 12.88 -9.46 4.00
C CYS A 61 12.69 -10.69 4.91
N GLY A 62 12.73 -11.91 4.38
CA GLY A 62 12.34 -13.12 5.13
C GLY A 62 10.85 -13.13 5.49
N MET A 63 9.98 -12.57 4.65
CA MET A 63 8.55 -12.38 4.90
C MET A 63 7.66 -13.32 4.08
N ALA A 64 6.50 -13.67 4.63
CA ALA A 64 5.39 -14.20 3.83
C ALA A 64 4.83 -13.10 2.92
N HIS A 65 4.24 -13.47 1.76
CA HIS A 65 3.62 -12.48 0.88
C HIS A 65 2.40 -13.02 0.16
N VAL A 66 1.55 -12.09 -0.25
CA VAL A 66 0.43 -12.32 -1.20
C VAL A 66 0.44 -11.21 -2.24
N PHE A 67 0.03 -11.57 -3.48
CA PHE A 67 -0.06 -10.65 -4.60
C PHE A 67 -1.49 -10.54 -5.11
N GLY A 68 -2.00 -9.31 -5.24
CA GLY A 68 -3.32 -8.99 -5.76
C GLY A 68 -3.25 -8.34 -7.13
N ALA A 69 -3.56 -9.09 -8.19
CA ALA A 69 -3.57 -8.55 -9.54
C ALA A 69 -4.72 -7.56 -9.76
N SER A 70 -4.41 -6.37 -10.27
CA SER A 70 -5.39 -5.39 -10.73
C SER A 70 -5.74 -5.61 -12.20
N ARG A 71 -4.75 -5.94 -13.02
CA ARG A 71 -4.91 -6.13 -14.46
C ARG A 71 -3.86 -7.05 -15.07
N TRP A 72 -4.13 -7.45 -16.31
CA TRP A 72 -3.13 -7.99 -17.21
C TRP A 72 -2.16 -6.91 -17.66
N TYR A 73 -0.88 -7.29 -17.78
CA TYR A 73 0.16 -6.49 -18.41
C TYR A 73 0.99 -7.41 -19.34
N PRO A 74 1.60 -6.91 -20.42
CA PRO A 74 2.31 -7.79 -21.36
C PRO A 74 3.26 -8.77 -20.68
N GLY A 75 2.96 -10.05 -20.84
CA GLY A 75 3.69 -11.18 -20.27
C GLY A 75 3.21 -11.68 -18.92
N GLY A 76 2.47 -10.88 -18.13
CA GLY A 76 2.13 -11.26 -16.76
C GLY A 76 0.98 -10.46 -16.14
N ARG A 77 1.17 -10.07 -14.89
CA ARG A 77 0.19 -9.35 -14.06
C ARG A 77 0.81 -8.10 -13.45
N TYR A 78 -0.04 -7.14 -13.13
CA TYR A 78 0.30 -5.91 -12.42
C TYR A 78 -0.73 -5.66 -11.32
N GLY A 79 -0.28 -5.20 -10.15
CA GLY A 79 -1.16 -4.99 -9.03
C GLY A 79 -0.47 -4.52 -7.77
N ASN A 80 -0.98 -4.98 -6.62
CA ASN A 80 -0.45 -4.68 -5.29
C ASN A 80 0.09 -5.96 -4.63
N ALA A 81 1.03 -5.81 -3.70
CA ALA A 81 1.46 -6.91 -2.85
C ALA A 81 1.41 -6.52 -1.38
N LEU A 82 1.21 -7.51 -0.52
CA LEU A 82 1.31 -7.41 0.92
C LEU A 82 2.34 -8.41 1.41
N LEU A 83 3.32 -7.93 2.15
CA LEU A 83 4.35 -8.73 2.80
C LEU A 83 4.16 -8.64 4.31
N ALA A 84 4.37 -9.73 5.05
CA ALA A 84 4.29 -9.74 6.51
C ALA A 84 5.36 -10.62 7.13
N ARG A 85 5.95 -10.15 8.23
CA ARG A 85 6.94 -10.91 9.04
C ARG A 85 6.32 -12.13 9.72
N GLY A 86 5.02 -12.11 9.92
CA GLY A 86 4.26 -13.20 10.52
C GLY A 86 3.47 -14.01 9.51
N THR A 87 2.28 -14.45 9.89
CA THR A 87 1.40 -15.24 9.01
C THR A 87 0.39 -14.34 8.29
N ILE A 88 0.09 -14.70 7.05
CA ILE A 88 -0.99 -14.07 6.27
C ILE A 88 -2.07 -15.12 6.04
N THR A 89 -3.29 -14.84 6.48
CA THR A 89 -4.46 -15.70 6.29
C THR A 89 -5.60 -14.93 5.64
N ASP A 90 -6.60 -15.65 5.13
CA ASP A 90 -7.86 -15.09 4.63
C ASP A 90 -7.71 -13.91 3.65
N HIS A 91 -6.72 -14.00 2.76
CA HIS A 91 -6.50 -12.92 1.80
C HIS A 91 -7.51 -12.95 0.65
N ALA A 92 -7.90 -11.76 0.20
CA ALA A 92 -8.80 -11.56 -0.91
C ALA A 92 -8.38 -10.37 -1.78
N VAL A 93 -8.74 -10.42 -3.06
CA VAL A 93 -8.54 -9.32 -4.01
C VAL A 93 -9.90 -8.80 -4.45
N THR A 94 -10.26 -7.62 -3.99
CA THR A 94 -11.54 -6.98 -4.30
C THR A 94 -11.36 -5.89 -5.36
N LYS A 95 -12.12 -5.97 -6.46
CA LYS A 95 -12.12 -4.93 -7.49
C LYS A 95 -12.80 -3.67 -6.97
N LEU A 96 -12.13 -2.55 -7.10
CA LEU A 96 -12.73 -1.25 -6.80
C LEU A 96 -13.67 -0.82 -7.93
N PRO A 97 -14.72 -0.03 -7.61
CA PRO A 97 -15.68 0.43 -8.61
C PRO A 97 -15.01 1.27 -9.70
N LYS A 98 -15.62 1.24 -10.87
CA LYS A 98 -15.31 2.14 -11.98
C LYS A 98 -16.47 3.09 -12.21
N VAL A 99 -16.17 4.36 -12.45
CA VAL A 99 -17.18 5.29 -12.98
C VAL A 99 -17.46 4.88 -14.42
N PRO A 100 -18.72 4.90 -14.88
CA PRO A 100 -19.03 4.63 -16.28
C PRO A 100 -18.18 5.50 -17.21
N GLU A 101 -17.66 4.89 -18.27
CA GLU A 101 -16.66 5.50 -19.14
C GLU A 101 -17.20 6.73 -19.87
N GLY A 102 -16.46 7.86 -19.73
CA GLY A 102 -16.36 8.87 -20.76
C GLY A 102 -15.37 8.40 -21.86
N GLN A 103 -14.74 9.34 -22.59
CA GLN A 103 -13.87 9.04 -23.74
C GLN A 103 -12.52 8.35 -23.42
N PHE A 104 -12.23 7.98 -22.16
CA PHE A 104 -10.91 7.48 -21.76
C PHE A 104 -10.98 6.15 -21.02
N TRP A 105 -10.11 5.21 -21.42
CA TRP A 105 -9.91 3.94 -20.71
C TRP A 105 -9.45 4.18 -19.27
N ARG A 106 -10.12 3.55 -18.30
CA ARG A 106 -9.79 3.66 -16.88
C ARG A 106 -9.22 2.34 -16.37
N GLU A 107 -8.06 2.43 -15.74
CA GLU A 107 -7.39 1.28 -15.17
C GLU A 107 -8.22 0.65 -14.04
N GLN A 108 -8.31 -0.69 -14.04
CA GLN A 108 -8.90 -1.41 -12.92
C GLN A 108 -7.99 -1.30 -11.70
N ARG A 109 -8.53 -0.84 -10.59
CA ARG A 109 -7.87 -0.82 -9.28
C ARG A 109 -8.48 -1.88 -8.37
N THR A 110 -7.69 -2.34 -7.38
CA THR A 110 -8.08 -3.39 -6.43
C THR A 110 -7.63 -3.03 -5.02
N ALA A 111 -8.36 -3.52 -4.03
CA ALA A 111 -7.89 -3.66 -2.66
C ALA A 111 -7.41 -5.12 -2.46
N LEU A 112 -6.20 -5.30 -1.98
CA LEU A 112 -5.66 -6.57 -1.50
C LEU A 112 -5.84 -6.60 0.02
N GLU A 113 -6.70 -7.48 0.49
CA GLU A 113 -7.09 -7.59 1.89
C GLU A 113 -6.54 -8.86 2.50
N ALA A 114 -6.11 -8.83 3.75
CA ALA A 114 -5.66 -10.01 4.46
C ALA A 114 -5.79 -9.86 5.98
N ALA A 115 -5.95 -10.97 6.69
CA ALA A 115 -5.65 -11.06 8.11
C ALA A 115 -4.16 -11.37 8.27
N VAL A 116 -3.46 -10.53 9.02
CA VAL A 116 -2.02 -10.65 9.29
C VAL A 116 -1.82 -10.82 10.79
N THR A 117 -1.01 -11.80 11.19
CA THR A 117 -0.63 -11.99 12.59
C THR A 117 0.87 -11.79 12.75
N VAL A 118 1.26 -10.81 13.57
CA VAL A 118 2.64 -10.47 13.92
C VAL A 118 2.78 -10.55 15.45
N ASP A 119 3.72 -11.32 15.95
CA ASP A 119 3.97 -11.52 17.39
C ASP A 119 2.69 -11.86 18.19
N GLY A 120 1.84 -12.69 17.60
CA GLY A 120 0.56 -13.10 18.18
C GLY A 120 -0.56 -12.06 18.10
N GLN A 121 -0.32 -10.88 17.54
CA GLN A 121 -1.31 -9.82 17.37
C GLN A 121 -1.92 -9.89 15.96
N ALA A 122 -3.21 -10.12 15.88
CA ALA A 122 -3.94 -10.16 14.62
C ALA A 122 -4.40 -8.75 14.21
N VAL A 123 -4.13 -8.37 12.97
CA VAL A 123 -4.57 -7.11 12.36
C VAL A 123 -5.13 -7.39 10.96
N TRP A 124 -6.29 -6.83 10.65
CA TRP A 124 -6.80 -6.86 9.29
C TRP A 124 -6.18 -5.72 8.48
N VAL A 125 -5.67 -6.03 7.30
CA VAL A 125 -4.92 -5.09 6.46
C VAL A 125 -5.54 -5.01 5.08
N ALA A 126 -5.70 -3.79 4.55
CA ALA A 126 -6.07 -3.54 3.15
C ALA A 126 -5.00 -2.70 2.47
N ALA A 127 -4.33 -3.27 1.47
CA ALA A 127 -3.37 -2.59 0.60
C ALA A 127 -4.04 -2.19 -0.72
N THR A 128 -3.88 -0.95 -1.14
CA THR A 128 -4.51 -0.45 -2.37
C THR A 128 -3.66 0.58 -3.13
N HIS A 129 -4.03 0.81 -4.39
CA HIS A 129 -3.55 1.93 -5.20
C HIS A 129 -4.76 2.51 -5.94
N LEU A 130 -5.20 3.70 -5.55
CA LEU A 130 -6.37 4.36 -6.12
C LEU A 130 -6.04 5.08 -7.44
N SER A 131 -7.05 5.37 -8.21
CA SER A 131 -6.91 6.06 -9.50
C SER A 131 -6.49 7.52 -9.33
N VAL A 132 -5.75 8.06 -10.31
CA VAL A 132 -5.35 9.48 -10.34
C VAL A 132 -6.52 10.42 -10.69
N PRO A 133 -7.40 10.12 -11.69
CA PRO A 133 -8.54 10.99 -12.00
C PRO A 133 -9.47 11.16 -10.79
N ILE A 134 -9.76 12.42 -10.45
CA ILE A 134 -10.45 12.81 -9.20
C ILE A 134 -11.81 12.11 -9.05
N ASP A 135 -12.64 12.13 -10.08
CA ASP A 135 -13.98 11.53 -10.09
C ASP A 135 -13.93 10.01 -9.79
N GLN A 136 -12.98 9.31 -10.40
CA GLN A 136 -12.75 7.89 -10.18
C GLN A 136 -12.18 7.62 -8.78
N ASN A 137 -11.25 8.46 -8.34
CA ASN A 137 -10.60 8.37 -7.03
C ASN A 137 -11.62 8.52 -5.89
N GLU A 138 -12.50 9.52 -5.96
CA GLU A 138 -13.54 9.77 -4.96
C GLU A 138 -14.48 8.59 -4.78
N VAL A 139 -14.96 8.02 -5.90
CA VAL A 139 -15.83 6.84 -5.86
C VAL A 139 -15.10 5.63 -5.27
N GLN A 140 -13.82 5.45 -5.60
CA GLN A 140 -13.02 4.34 -5.07
C GLN A 140 -12.72 4.50 -3.59
N LEU A 141 -12.35 5.70 -3.14
CA LEU A 141 -12.06 5.97 -1.73
C LEU A 141 -13.32 5.81 -0.87
N ASP A 142 -14.43 6.40 -1.27
CA ASP A 142 -15.70 6.30 -0.56
C ASP A 142 -16.16 4.83 -0.46
N TRP A 143 -16.07 4.07 -1.57
CA TRP A 143 -16.38 2.64 -1.54
C TRP A 143 -15.46 1.87 -0.59
N LEU A 144 -14.14 2.10 -0.66
CA LEU A 144 -13.16 1.43 0.19
C LEU A 144 -13.43 1.70 1.67
N LEU A 145 -13.65 2.96 2.04
CA LEU A 145 -13.91 3.36 3.42
C LEU A 145 -15.22 2.77 3.97
N ARG A 146 -16.26 2.66 3.15
CA ARG A 146 -17.48 1.94 3.52
C ARG A 146 -17.26 0.44 3.68
N HIS A 147 -16.51 -0.16 2.76
CA HIS A 147 -16.20 -1.58 2.76
C HIS A 147 -15.43 -2.01 4.01
N VAL A 148 -14.42 -1.25 4.42
CA VAL A 148 -13.59 -1.57 5.58
C VAL A 148 -14.31 -1.43 6.91
N ARG A 149 -15.41 -0.65 7.02
CA ARG A 149 -16.21 -0.55 8.25
C ARG A 149 -16.75 -1.88 8.74
N GLY A 150 -17.02 -2.82 7.83
CA GLY A 150 -17.54 -4.16 8.14
C GLY A 150 -16.47 -5.21 8.41
N ARG A 151 -15.20 -4.83 8.39
CA ARG A 151 -14.08 -5.75 8.56
C ARG A 151 -13.67 -5.90 10.02
N PRO A 152 -12.97 -7.00 10.37
CA PRO A 152 -12.45 -7.19 11.73
C PRO A 152 -11.53 -6.06 12.17
N ARG A 153 -11.45 -5.82 13.47
CA ARG A 153 -10.56 -4.84 14.10
C ARG A 153 -9.58 -5.55 15.04
N PRO A 154 -8.38 -4.99 15.28
CA PRO A 154 -7.85 -3.75 14.71
C PRO A 154 -7.59 -3.85 13.20
N GLN A 155 -7.65 -2.72 12.49
CA GLN A 155 -7.49 -2.68 11.05
C GLN A 155 -6.60 -1.53 10.58
N VAL A 156 -5.88 -1.76 9.47
CA VAL A 156 -5.02 -0.79 8.79
C VAL A 156 -5.32 -0.79 7.29
N VAL A 157 -5.58 0.39 6.73
CA VAL A 157 -5.67 0.62 5.29
C VAL A 157 -4.44 1.43 4.88
N LEU A 158 -3.69 0.96 3.87
CA LEU A 158 -2.50 1.65 3.42
C LEU A 158 -2.28 1.53 1.91
N GLY A 159 -1.59 2.53 1.35
CA GLY A 159 -1.30 2.55 -0.09
C GLY A 159 -1.15 3.96 -0.65
N ASP A 160 -0.90 4.00 -1.95
CA ASP A 160 -0.99 5.21 -2.75
C ASP A 160 -2.46 5.52 -3.03
N LEU A 161 -3.02 6.43 -2.23
CA LEU A 161 -4.41 6.85 -2.39
C LEU A 161 -4.59 7.95 -3.43
N ASN A 162 -3.49 8.46 -4.02
CA ASN A 162 -3.50 9.53 -5.04
C ASN A 162 -4.34 10.76 -4.64
N ARG A 163 -4.46 11.03 -3.33
CA ARG A 163 -5.31 12.09 -2.77
C ARG A 163 -4.55 12.83 -1.64
N PRO A 164 -4.64 14.15 -1.54
CA PRO A 164 -3.98 14.91 -0.49
C PRO A 164 -4.41 14.50 0.93
N LEU A 165 -3.45 14.45 1.87
CA LEU A 165 -3.65 14.00 3.26
C LEU A 165 -4.85 14.70 3.95
N GLY A 166 -5.02 16.01 3.76
CA GLY A 166 -6.11 16.76 4.40
C GLY A 166 -7.50 16.27 3.98
N LEU A 167 -7.67 15.84 2.71
CA LEU A 167 -8.94 15.27 2.22
C LEU A 167 -9.12 13.82 2.72
N VAL A 168 -8.07 13.01 2.63
CA VAL A 168 -8.11 11.62 3.14
C VAL A 168 -8.42 11.58 4.63
N ARG A 169 -7.86 12.51 5.42
CA ARG A 169 -8.12 12.61 6.87
C ARG A 169 -9.60 12.80 7.18
N ALA A 170 -10.25 13.72 6.48
CA ALA A 170 -11.68 14.01 6.70
C ALA A 170 -12.55 12.78 6.37
N ASP A 171 -12.28 12.13 5.23
CA ASP A 171 -13.01 10.94 4.78
C ASP A 171 -12.76 9.74 5.71
N ALA A 172 -11.50 9.52 6.12
CA ALA A 172 -11.10 8.45 7.05
C ALA A 172 -11.77 8.61 8.41
N GLN A 173 -11.81 9.83 8.96
CA GLN A 173 -12.46 10.11 10.24
C GLN A 173 -13.95 9.76 10.21
N GLN A 174 -14.65 10.05 9.13
CA GLN A 174 -16.05 9.65 8.96
C GLN A 174 -16.20 8.12 8.89
N ALA A 175 -15.18 7.40 8.43
CA ALA A 175 -15.14 5.95 8.40
C ALA A 175 -14.73 5.31 9.75
N GLY A 176 -14.38 6.11 10.76
CA GLY A 176 -13.88 5.64 12.04
C GLY A 176 -12.41 5.18 11.98
N LEU A 177 -11.63 5.74 11.06
CA LEU A 177 -10.19 5.54 10.93
C LEU A 177 -9.45 6.86 11.21
N ARG A 178 -8.17 6.76 11.56
CA ARG A 178 -7.26 7.89 11.76
C ARG A 178 -6.14 7.80 10.74
N ALA A 179 -5.92 8.87 9.97
CA ALA A 179 -4.77 8.97 9.09
C ALA A 179 -3.51 9.32 9.90
N ALA A 180 -2.41 8.62 9.66
CA ALA A 180 -1.11 9.01 10.19
C ALA A 180 -0.69 10.36 9.58
N GLU A 181 -0.19 11.29 10.41
CA GLU A 181 0.30 12.59 9.96
C GLU A 181 1.73 12.46 9.42
N HIS A 182 1.96 12.91 8.19
CA HIS A 182 3.28 12.81 7.55
C HIS A 182 3.50 13.91 6.52
N GLY A 183 4.74 14.06 6.06
CA GLY A 183 5.15 14.98 5.00
C GLY A 183 4.81 14.48 3.59
N ALA A 184 5.26 15.22 2.59
CA ALA A 184 5.07 14.85 1.18
C ALA A 184 5.89 13.61 0.81
N THR A 185 5.27 12.66 0.08
CA THR A 185 5.87 11.41 -0.39
C THR A 185 6.23 11.44 -1.87
N PHE A 186 5.63 12.35 -2.65
CA PHE A 186 5.80 12.41 -4.10
C PHE A 186 6.03 13.85 -4.62
N PRO A 187 6.85 14.04 -5.67
CA PRO A 187 7.87 13.10 -6.14
C PRO A 187 9.06 13.04 -5.19
N VAL A 188 9.72 11.89 -5.07
CA VAL A 188 10.81 11.68 -4.09
C VAL A 188 11.95 12.70 -4.19
N THR A 189 12.30 13.17 -5.40
CA THR A 189 13.38 14.13 -5.64
C THR A 189 13.07 15.57 -5.21
N LYS A 190 11.80 15.96 -5.17
CA LYS A 190 11.31 17.27 -4.74
C LYS A 190 9.90 17.12 -4.18
N PRO A 191 9.75 16.61 -2.97
CA PRO A 191 8.44 16.26 -2.40
C PRO A 191 7.48 17.45 -2.33
N LYS A 192 6.26 17.26 -2.85
CA LYS A 192 5.23 18.30 -2.92
C LYS A 192 3.85 17.78 -2.50
N ARG A 193 3.59 16.48 -2.63
CA ARG A 193 2.28 15.86 -2.38
C ARG A 193 2.41 14.70 -1.40
N ALA A 194 1.58 14.70 -0.37
CA ALA A 194 1.38 13.56 0.52
C ALA A 194 0.21 12.77 -0.03
N ILE A 195 0.48 11.69 -0.77
CA ILE A 195 -0.51 10.87 -1.48
C ILE A 195 -0.45 9.38 -1.13
N ASP A 196 0.61 8.95 -0.46
CA ASP A 196 0.73 7.63 0.14
C ASP A 196 0.30 7.72 1.59
N HIS A 197 -0.59 6.84 2.08
CA HIS A 197 -1.20 6.98 3.39
C HIS A 197 -1.25 5.67 4.16
N VAL A 198 -1.30 5.79 5.49
CA VAL A 198 -1.64 4.74 6.45
C VAL A 198 -2.80 5.22 7.30
N LEU A 199 -3.91 4.50 7.27
CA LEU A 199 -5.12 4.76 8.04
C LEU A 199 -5.29 3.63 9.04
N ALA A 200 -5.40 3.95 10.32
CA ALA A 200 -5.52 2.97 11.39
C ALA A 200 -6.85 3.12 12.15
N SER A 201 -7.41 1.99 12.58
CA SER A 201 -8.58 1.99 13.46
C SER A 201 -8.22 2.47 14.88
N PRO A 202 -9.20 2.93 15.69
CA PRO A 202 -8.94 3.53 17.01
C PRO A 202 -8.21 2.62 18.00
N GLU A 203 -8.24 1.30 17.78
CA GLU A 203 -7.52 0.30 18.57
C GLU A 203 -6.00 0.37 18.37
N LEU A 204 -5.55 1.17 17.39
CA LEU A 204 -4.14 1.36 17.06
C LEU A 204 -3.75 2.83 17.26
N THR A 205 -2.71 3.05 18.05
CA THR A 205 -2.12 4.38 18.26
C THR A 205 -0.94 4.57 17.34
N VAL A 206 -0.91 5.68 16.60
CA VAL A 206 0.25 6.08 15.80
C VAL A 206 1.33 6.62 16.73
N LEU A 207 2.46 5.91 16.83
CA LEU A 207 3.62 6.33 17.62
C LEU A 207 4.54 7.26 16.82
N ARG A 208 4.73 6.93 15.53
CA ARG A 208 5.62 7.65 14.62
C ARG A 208 5.16 7.47 13.19
N ALA A 209 5.31 8.50 12.38
CA ALA A 209 5.21 8.43 10.93
C ALA A 209 6.43 9.14 10.30
N GLU A 210 7.09 8.47 9.36
CA GLU A 210 8.30 8.94 8.71
C GLU A 210 8.19 8.75 7.20
N VAL A 211 8.50 9.79 6.44
CA VAL A 211 8.70 9.69 4.99
C VAL A 211 10.17 9.38 4.74
N ARG A 212 10.43 8.21 4.16
CA ARG A 212 11.78 7.70 3.91
C ARG A 212 12.07 7.69 2.41
N PRO A 213 12.88 8.64 1.90
CA PRO A 213 13.35 8.60 0.52
C PRO A 213 14.21 7.35 0.27
N THR A 214 14.07 6.77 -0.92
CA THR A 214 14.84 5.61 -1.35
C THR A 214 15.46 5.87 -2.72
N PRO A 215 16.50 5.13 -3.13
CA PRO A 215 17.03 5.21 -4.48
C PRO A 215 16.08 4.62 -5.53
N MET A 216 15.10 3.83 -5.08
CA MET A 216 14.07 3.20 -5.91
C MET A 216 12.86 4.11 -6.04
N SER A 217 12.12 3.96 -7.16
CA SER A 217 10.83 4.63 -7.39
C SER A 217 10.93 6.16 -7.57
N ASP A 218 9.83 6.77 -7.95
CA ASP A 218 9.59 8.22 -7.88
C ASP A 218 8.75 8.62 -6.65
N HIS A 219 8.36 7.66 -5.81
CA HIS A 219 7.78 7.87 -4.48
C HIS A 219 8.82 7.61 -3.37
N ALA A 220 8.67 8.32 -2.25
CA ALA A 220 9.28 7.93 -0.99
C ALA A 220 8.38 6.91 -0.27
N ALA A 221 8.98 6.01 0.51
CA ALA A 221 8.21 5.11 1.36
C ALA A 221 7.63 5.86 2.57
N LEU A 222 6.39 5.54 2.97
CA LEU A 222 5.79 5.98 4.22
C LEU A 222 5.92 4.85 5.26
N VAL A 223 6.68 5.10 6.31
CA VAL A 223 6.91 4.17 7.43
C VAL A 223 6.15 4.65 8.65
N VAL A 224 5.29 3.79 9.23
CA VAL A 224 4.44 4.14 10.37
C VAL A 224 4.55 3.07 11.45
N ASP A 225 4.93 3.50 12.65
CA ASP A 225 4.94 2.65 13.83
C ASP A 225 3.59 2.77 14.55
N LEU A 226 2.90 1.64 14.72
CA LEU A 226 1.60 1.51 15.37
C LEU A 226 1.71 0.61 16.60
N GLU A 227 0.96 0.95 17.65
CA GLU A 227 0.84 0.16 18.87
C GLU A 227 -0.63 -0.11 19.17
N LEU A 228 -0.95 -1.30 19.69
CA LEU A 228 -2.30 -1.57 20.21
C LEU A 228 -2.57 -0.66 21.39
N ALA A 229 -3.66 0.09 21.33
CA ALA A 229 -4.13 0.91 22.44
C ALA A 229 -4.44 0.01 23.63
N GLU A 230 -4.04 0.42 24.83
CA GLU A 230 -4.47 -0.26 26.05
C GLU A 230 -6.01 -0.21 26.13
N PRO A 231 -6.68 -1.31 26.53
CA PRO A 231 -8.11 -1.28 26.74
C PRO A 231 -8.45 -0.20 27.78
N PRO A 232 -9.53 0.56 27.60
CA PRO A 232 -9.95 1.53 28.60
C PRO A 232 -10.13 0.83 29.96
N ARG A 233 -9.51 1.39 30.97
CA ARG A 233 -9.61 0.91 32.37
C ARG A 233 -11.01 1.12 32.92
#